data_9e7726f76888105a3badc3c945bcf46d
#
_entry.id   9e7726f76888105a3badc3c945bcf46d
#
_cell.length_a   1.000
_cell.length_b   1.000
_cell.length_c   1.000
_cell.angle_alpha   90.00
_cell.angle_beta   90.00
_cell.angle_gamma   90.00
#
_symmetry.space_group_name_H-M   'P 1'
#
loop_
_entity.id
_entity.type
_entity.pdbx_description
1 polymer ?
#
loop_
_entity_poly.entity_id
_entity_poly.type
_entity_poly.pdbx_seq_one_letter_code
_entity_poly.pdbx_strand_id
1 'polypeptide(L)'
;SDDGTTELLDALSDAGEVEHRLLTVPPGVGPQINAARHANRAGVLRPGDWVLWIDADEFLNIRVGDGTLPALLERVGDHDGILLQWRVFGDNGNGLFPGRLISADFTGASARGFDPNQEIKMLFRVTDRVAGFADVGINRPLLKPLPDNDAARFLNGRGEALSSDYPPTRRWLDGEDFPRSR
;
A
#
# COMPACT_ATOMS: atom_id res chain seq x y z
N SER A 1 -19.55 -9.94 9.22
CA SER A 1 -19.69 -10.63 7.93
C SER A 1 -20.41 -11.96 8.16
N ASP A 2 -20.95 -12.55 7.11
CA ASP A 2 -21.68 -13.83 7.14
C ASP A 2 -20.87 -14.98 6.55
N ASP A 3 -19.59 -14.73 6.27
CA ASP A 3 -18.64 -15.66 5.66
C ASP A 3 -17.53 -16.16 6.62
N GLY A 4 -17.63 -15.81 7.93
CA GLY A 4 -16.64 -16.17 8.94
C GLY A 4 -15.43 -15.25 9.06
N THR A 5 -15.35 -14.18 8.25
CA THR A 5 -14.22 -13.23 8.31
C THR A 5 -14.13 -12.53 9.66
N THR A 6 -15.27 -12.12 10.23
CA THR A 6 -15.28 -11.42 11.54
C THR A 6 -14.76 -12.33 12.65
N GLU A 7 -15.25 -13.56 12.72
CA GLU A 7 -14.83 -14.56 13.70
C GLU A 7 -13.34 -14.90 13.60
N LEU A 8 -12.82 -14.99 12.36
CA LEU A 8 -11.39 -15.21 12.12
C LEU A 8 -10.57 -14.02 12.62
N LEU A 9 -10.97 -12.79 12.28
CA LEU A 9 -10.26 -11.59 12.68
C LEU A 9 -10.30 -11.38 14.19
N ASP A 10 -11.41 -11.69 14.84
CA ASP A 10 -11.53 -11.65 16.31
C ASP A 10 -10.56 -12.66 16.96
N ALA A 11 -10.52 -13.89 16.45
CA ALA A 11 -9.59 -14.91 16.95
C ALA A 11 -8.12 -14.52 16.77
N LEU A 12 -7.75 -13.91 15.65
CA LEU A 12 -6.40 -13.39 15.40
C LEU A 12 -6.08 -12.19 16.30
N SER A 13 -7.05 -11.35 16.57
CA SER A 13 -6.91 -10.21 17.48
C SER A 13 -6.71 -10.66 18.92
N ASP A 14 -7.46 -11.68 19.38
CA ASP A 14 -7.30 -12.28 20.69
C ASP A 14 -5.93 -12.97 20.86
N ALA A 15 -5.38 -13.51 19.77
CA ALA A 15 -4.04 -14.07 19.74
C ALA A 15 -2.92 -13.00 19.67
N GLY A 16 -3.28 -11.72 19.49
CA GLY A 16 -2.33 -10.61 19.37
C GLY A 16 -1.63 -10.51 18.00
N GLU A 17 -2.14 -11.22 16.99
CA GLU A 17 -1.55 -11.23 15.65
C GLU A 17 -1.99 -10.02 14.81
N VAL A 18 -3.20 -9.51 15.05
CA VAL A 18 -3.76 -8.33 14.36
C VAL A 18 -4.52 -7.46 15.35
N GLU A 19 -4.81 -6.24 14.96
CA GLU A 19 -5.78 -5.38 15.63
C GLU A 19 -7.05 -5.29 14.76
N HIS A 20 -8.13 -5.95 15.17
CA HIS A 20 -9.41 -5.90 14.46
C HIS A 20 -10.28 -4.76 14.96
N ARG A 21 -10.81 -3.96 14.05
CA ARG A 21 -11.73 -2.86 14.35
C ARG A 21 -12.95 -2.86 13.44
N LEU A 22 -14.13 -3.01 14.03
CA LEU A 22 -15.39 -2.82 13.33
C LEU A 22 -15.70 -1.33 13.22
N LEU A 23 -15.91 -0.84 12.01
CA LEU A 23 -16.25 0.55 11.75
C LEU A 23 -17.64 0.66 11.14
N THR A 24 -18.46 1.56 11.70
CA THR A 24 -19.70 1.98 11.05
C THR A 24 -19.37 2.93 9.91
N VAL A 25 -19.81 2.60 8.71
CA VAL A 25 -19.59 3.45 7.52
C VAL A 25 -20.75 4.42 7.39
N PRO A 26 -20.52 5.75 7.46
CA PRO A 26 -21.57 6.74 7.25
C PRO A 26 -22.13 6.70 5.82
N PRO A 27 -23.42 7.02 5.62
CA PRO A 27 -24.01 7.11 4.28
C PRO A 27 -23.20 8.04 3.37
N GLY A 28 -22.95 7.60 2.13
CA GLY A 28 -22.21 8.37 1.13
C GLY A 28 -20.68 8.39 1.29
N VAL A 29 -20.14 7.70 2.28
CA VAL A 29 -18.70 7.54 2.46
C VAL A 29 -18.26 6.16 2.01
N GLY A 30 -17.19 6.07 1.21
CA GLY A 30 -16.60 4.78 0.83
C GLY A 30 -15.98 4.08 2.07
N PRO A 31 -16.15 2.74 2.23
CA PRO A 31 -15.62 2.01 3.38
C PRO A 31 -14.12 2.21 3.60
N GLN A 32 -13.34 2.15 2.55
CA GLN A 32 -11.88 2.35 2.60
C GLN A 32 -11.51 3.76 3.07
N ILE A 33 -12.20 4.80 2.55
CA ILE A 33 -11.98 6.19 2.97
C ILE A 33 -12.33 6.36 4.45
N ASN A 34 -13.42 5.74 4.91
CA ASN A 34 -13.81 5.77 6.32
C ASN A 34 -12.74 5.12 7.22
N ALA A 35 -12.19 3.99 6.80
CA ALA A 35 -11.12 3.29 7.52
C ALA A 35 -9.83 4.11 7.56
N ALA A 36 -9.41 4.73 6.44
CA ALA A 36 -8.24 5.60 6.39
C ALA A 36 -8.39 6.83 7.31
N ARG A 37 -9.56 7.47 7.29
CA ARG A 37 -9.87 8.58 8.21
C ARG A 37 -9.86 8.15 9.67
N HIS A 38 -10.35 6.95 9.96
CA HIS A 38 -10.28 6.38 11.31
C HIS A 38 -8.83 6.17 11.73
N ALA A 39 -8.01 5.52 10.89
CA ALA A 39 -6.59 5.31 11.17
C ALA A 39 -5.85 6.63 11.47
N ASN A 40 -6.11 7.68 10.68
CA ASN A 40 -5.51 9.00 10.87
C ASN A 40 -5.90 9.68 12.21
N ARG A 41 -7.10 9.40 12.74
CA ARG A 41 -7.66 10.11 13.92
C ARG A 41 -7.56 9.35 15.22
N ALA A 42 -7.58 8.03 15.17
CA ALA A 42 -7.68 7.19 16.36
C ALA A 42 -6.35 6.93 17.08
N GLY A 43 -5.26 7.64 16.70
CA GLY A 43 -3.94 7.41 17.26
C GLY A 43 -3.35 6.04 16.88
N VAL A 44 -3.89 5.42 15.83
CA VAL A 44 -3.34 4.17 15.26
C VAL A 44 -1.97 4.44 14.66
N LEU A 45 -1.84 5.54 13.95
CA LEU A 45 -0.58 5.95 13.32
C LEU A 45 0.24 6.83 14.28
N ARG A 46 1.48 6.45 14.53
CA ARG A 46 2.41 7.14 15.41
C ARG A 46 3.61 7.68 14.63
N PRO A 47 4.21 8.80 15.04
CA PRO A 47 5.45 9.26 14.42
C PRO A 47 6.51 8.16 14.43
N GLY A 48 7.09 7.92 13.26
CA GLY A 48 8.08 6.86 13.04
C GLY A 48 7.52 5.56 12.50
N ASP A 49 6.20 5.32 12.56
CA ASP A 49 5.59 4.11 12.02
C ASP A 49 5.73 4.05 10.49
N TRP A 50 6.01 2.85 9.99
CA TRP A 50 5.90 2.52 8.59
C TRP A 50 4.50 2.00 8.29
N VAL A 51 3.89 2.52 7.25
CA VAL A 51 2.48 2.31 6.94
C VAL A 51 2.31 1.92 5.48
N LEU A 52 1.55 0.87 5.24
CA LEU A 52 1.15 0.42 3.91
C LEU A 52 -0.33 0.06 3.93
N TRP A 53 -1.11 0.62 3.02
CA TRP A 53 -2.48 0.17 2.77
C TRP A 53 -2.46 -0.94 1.73
N ILE A 54 -2.92 -2.12 2.10
CA ILE A 54 -3.08 -3.26 1.20
C ILE A 54 -4.47 -3.87 1.35
N ASP A 55 -4.99 -4.45 0.29
CA ASP A 55 -6.20 -5.25 0.32
C ASP A 55 -5.85 -6.70 0.73
N ALA A 56 -6.84 -7.48 1.18
CA ALA A 56 -6.59 -8.81 1.76
C ALA A 56 -6.00 -9.83 0.76
N ASP A 57 -6.10 -9.55 -0.53
CA ASP A 57 -5.58 -10.35 -1.64
C ASP A 57 -4.31 -9.76 -2.28
N GLU A 58 -3.70 -8.76 -1.65
CA GLU A 58 -2.45 -8.16 -2.10
C GLU A 58 -1.26 -8.64 -1.27
N PHE A 59 -0.13 -8.83 -1.93
CA PHE A 59 1.09 -9.35 -1.32
C PHE A 59 2.29 -8.48 -1.68
N LEU A 60 3.04 -8.05 -0.68
CA LEU A 60 4.28 -7.31 -0.89
C LEU A 60 5.39 -8.27 -1.35
N ASN A 61 5.90 -8.07 -2.58
CA ASN A 61 6.99 -8.86 -3.14
C ASN A 61 8.31 -8.08 -3.08
N ILE A 62 9.10 -8.34 -2.06
CA ILE A 62 10.38 -7.67 -1.81
C ILE A 62 11.50 -8.39 -2.54
N ARG A 63 12.30 -7.65 -3.34
CA ARG A 63 13.39 -8.18 -4.15
C ARG A 63 14.76 -7.56 -3.83
N VAL A 64 14.87 -6.91 -2.68
CA VAL A 64 16.12 -6.34 -2.20
C VAL A 64 16.62 -7.12 -0.99
N GLY A 65 17.94 -7.18 -0.80
CA GLY A 65 18.57 -7.91 0.29
C GLY A 65 18.13 -9.39 0.34
N ASP A 66 17.69 -9.81 1.50
CA ASP A 66 17.18 -11.15 1.76
C ASP A 66 15.66 -11.31 1.51
N GLY A 67 15.00 -10.29 0.95
CA GLY A 67 13.57 -10.31 0.66
C GLY A 67 12.68 -9.98 1.86
N THR A 68 13.25 -9.48 2.94
CA THR A 68 12.50 -9.11 4.15
C THR A 68 12.10 -7.63 4.18
N LEU A 69 11.09 -7.30 4.99
CA LEU A 69 10.70 -5.92 5.22
C LEU A 69 11.84 -5.08 5.81
N PRO A 70 12.64 -5.53 6.78
CA PRO A 70 13.81 -4.81 7.25
C PRO A 70 14.79 -4.44 6.13
N ALA A 71 15.09 -5.36 5.20
CA ALA A 71 15.96 -5.08 4.06
C ALA A 71 15.38 -4.01 3.12
N LEU A 72 14.06 -4.01 2.91
CA LEU A 72 13.39 -2.95 2.16
C LEU A 72 13.50 -1.60 2.86
N LEU A 73 13.23 -1.55 4.17
CA LEU A 73 13.27 -0.32 4.96
C LEU A 73 14.70 0.25 5.03
N GLU A 74 15.72 -0.61 5.14
CA GLU A 74 17.12 -0.20 5.05
C GLU A 74 17.43 0.45 3.69
N ARG A 75 16.90 -0.13 2.60
CA ARG A 75 17.05 0.43 1.24
C ARG A 75 16.34 1.77 1.08
N VAL A 76 15.19 1.98 1.72
CA VAL A 76 14.48 3.26 1.72
C VAL A 76 15.27 4.33 2.48
N GLY A 77 15.95 3.94 3.56
CA GLY A 77 16.82 4.84 4.34
C GLY A 77 16.08 6.05 4.91
N ASP A 78 16.62 7.24 4.66
CA ASP A 78 16.09 8.51 5.18
C ASP A 78 14.95 9.10 4.35
N HIS A 79 14.45 8.38 3.32
CA HIS A 79 13.30 8.83 2.57
C HIS A 79 12.00 8.59 3.35
N ASP A 80 10.97 9.35 3.01
CA ASP A 80 9.66 9.27 3.66
C ASP A 80 8.83 8.07 3.17
N GLY A 81 9.27 7.40 2.09
CA GLY A 81 8.61 6.21 1.58
C GLY A 81 9.06 5.78 0.19
N ILE A 82 8.39 4.75 -0.30
CA ILE A 82 8.64 4.14 -1.61
C ILE A 82 7.32 3.81 -2.30
N LEU A 83 7.27 4.05 -3.62
CA LEU A 83 6.17 3.65 -4.47
C LEU A 83 6.31 2.17 -4.84
N LEU A 84 5.21 1.44 -4.69
CA LEU A 84 5.10 0.02 -5.01
C LEU A 84 4.13 -0.13 -6.18
N GLN A 85 4.61 -0.62 -7.30
CA GLN A 85 3.79 -0.82 -8.48
C GLN A 85 3.02 -2.13 -8.39
N TRP A 86 1.76 -2.11 -8.81
CA TRP A 86 0.96 -3.31 -8.90
C TRP A 86 1.49 -4.29 -9.94
N ARG A 87 1.26 -5.54 -9.65
CA ARG A 87 1.35 -6.63 -10.59
C ARG A 87 0.10 -7.47 -10.49
N VAL A 88 -0.75 -7.39 -11.49
CA VAL A 88 -2.01 -8.13 -11.50
C VAL A 88 -1.77 -9.58 -11.90
N PHE A 89 -2.40 -10.48 -11.16
CA PHE A 89 -2.41 -11.92 -11.45
C PHE A 89 -3.81 -12.32 -11.90
N GLY A 90 -3.90 -13.19 -12.88
CA GLY A 90 -5.15 -13.73 -13.41
C GLY A 90 -5.56 -15.03 -12.73
N ASP A 91 -6.73 -15.54 -13.12
CA ASP A 91 -7.31 -16.77 -12.59
C ASP A 91 -6.51 -18.03 -12.96
N ASN A 92 -5.53 -17.91 -13.83
CA ASN A 92 -4.66 -19.01 -14.28
C ASN A 92 -5.43 -20.21 -14.88
N GLY A 93 -6.62 -19.94 -15.46
CA GLY A 93 -7.52 -20.96 -16.00
C GLY A 93 -8.33 -21.72 -14.95
N ASN A 94 -8.30 -21.29 -13.69
CA ASN A 94 -9.16 -21.82 -12.63
C ASN A 94 -10.58 -21.27 -12.81
N GLY A 95 -11.49 -22.07 -13.33
CA GLY A 95 -12.90 -21.67 -13.55
C GLY A 95 -13.70 -21.53 -12.25
N LEU A 96 -13.20 -22.06 -11.14
CA LEU A 96 -13.78 -21.97 -9.80
C LEU A 96 -12.67 -21.73 -8.78
N PHE A 97 -12.98 -21.03 -7.71
CA PHE A 97 -12.04 -20.85 -6.59
C PHE A 97 -11.76 -22.21 -5.93
N PRO A 98 -10.52 -22.70 -5.93
CA PRO A 98 -10.20 -24.05 -5.47
C PRO A 98 -10.16 -24.20 -3.95
N GLY A 99 -10.39 -23.12 -3.19
CA GLY A 99 -10.44 -23.15 -1.72
C GLY A 99 -9.07 -23.29 -1.05
N ARG A 100 -7.98 -22.98 -1.77
CA ARG A 100 -6.61 -22.99 -1.24
C ARG A 100 -6.05 -21.57 -1.12
N LEU A 101 -4.78 -21.44 -0.77
CA LEU A 101 -4.12 -20.13 -0.70
C LEU A 101 -4.09 -19.46 -2.08
N ILE A 102 -4.55 -18.23 -2.17
CA ILE A 102 -4.58 -17.44 -3.40
C ILE A 102 -3.19 -17.41 -4.07
N SER A 103 -2.13 -17.20 -3.28
CA SER A 103 -0.76 -17.16 -3.78
C SER A 103 -0.26 -18.47 -4.39
N ALA A 104 -0.89 -19.60 -4.08
CA ALA A 104 -0.55 -20.91 -4.65
C ALA A 104 -1.30 -21.20 -5.96
N ASP A 105 -2.50 -20.66 -6.12
CA ASP A 105 -3.38 -20.98 -7.24
C ASP A 105 -3.35 -19.93 -8.35
N PHE A 106 -3.16 -18.65 -8.00
CA PHE A 106 -3.15 -17.53 -8.94
C PHE A 106 -1.72 -17.08 -9.23
N THR A 107 -0.98 -17.87 -10.00
CA THR A 107 0.45 -17.65 -10.28
C THR A 107 0.72 -17.00 -11.64
N GLY A 108 -0.30 -16.87 -12.49
CA GLY A 108 -0.21 -16.28 -13.82
C GLY A 108 -0.21 -14.75 -13.77
N ALA A 109 0.96 -14.12 -13.85
CA ALA A 109 1.07 -12.66 -13.87
C ALA A 109 0.67 -12.07 -15.23
N SER A 110 -0.04 -10.95 -15.23
CA SER A 110 -0.35 -10.16 -16.42
C SER A 110 0.91 -9.75 -17.20
N ALA A 111 0.78 -9.38 -18.46
CA ALA A 111 1.88 -8.78 -19.21
C ALA A 111 2.33 -7.46 -18.55
N ARG A 112 3.62 -7.10 -18.66
CA ARG A 112 4.17 -5.91 -17.98
C ARG A 112 3.50 -4.60 -18.41
N GLY A 113 3.09 -4.50 -19.68
CA GLY A 113 2.38 -3.33 -20.22
C GLY A 113 0.88 -3.35 -20.01
N PHE A 114 0.35 -4.26 -19.19
CA PHE A 114 -1.08 -4.28 -18.86
C PHE A 114 -1.45 -3.04 -18.05
N ASP A 115 -2.42 -2.26 -18.54
CA ASP A 115 -2.80 -0.95 -17.99
C ASP A 115 -3.07 -0.96 -16.45
N PRO A 116 -3.81 -1.94 -15.90
CA PRO A 116 -4.01 -1.99 -14.45
C PRO A 116 -2.72 -2.13 -13.61
N ASN A 117 -1.60 -2.59 -14.19
CA ASN A 117 -0.31 -2.60 -13.48
C ASN A 117 0.26 -1.20 -13.22
N GLN A 118 -0.34 -0.16 -13.80
CA GLN A 118 0.07 1.23 -13.55
C GLN A 118 -0.44 1.79 -12.21
N GLU A 119 -1.36 1.09 -11.56
CA GLU A 119 -1.77 1.47 -10.21
C GLU A 119 -0.63 1.25 -9.22
N ILE A 120 -0.62 2.05 -8.16
CA ILE A 120 0.44 2.05 -7.15
C ILE A 120 -0.13 1.94 -5.74
N LYS A 121 0.67 1.39 -4.86
CA LYS A 121 0.57 1.52 -3.40
C LYS A 121 1.79 2.29 -2.90
N MET A 122 1.69 2.90 -1.74
CA MET A 122 2.84 3.57 -1.13
C MET A 122 3.09 3.00 0.26
N LEU A 123 4.31 2.50 0.47
CA LEU A 123 4.84 2.27 1.81
C LEU A 123 5.50 3.57 2.25
N PHE A 124 5.02 4.18 3.32
CA PHE A 124 5.51 5.46 3.80
C PHE A 124 5.71 5.49 5.32
N ARG A 125 6.55 6.38 5.77
CA ARG A 125 6.81 6.63 7.18
C ARG A 125 6.01 7.83 7.66
N VAL A 126 5.39 7.73 8.83
CA VAL A 126 4.75 8.87 9.49
C VAL A 126 5.84 9.80 10.05
N THR A 127 5.89 11.02 9.54
CA THR A 127 6.94 11.99 9.86
C THR A 127 6.35 13.40 10.03
N ASP A 128 7.20 14.38 10.25
CA ASP A 128 6.78 15.79 10.21
C ASP A 128 6.32 16.22 8.81
N ARG A 129 6.69 15.48 7.76
CA ARG A 129 6.30 15.69 6.37
C ARG A 129 5.07 14.89 5.93
N VAL A 130 4.82 13.75 6.57
CA VAL A 130 3.77 12.80 6.19
C VAL A 130 2.88 12.50 7.40
N ALA A 131 1.60 12.86 7.30
CA ALA A 131 0.66 12.77 8.44
C ALA A 131 -0.13 11.46 8.53
N GLY A 132 -0.20 10.67 7.45
CA GLY A 132 -1.03 9.47 7.35
C GLY A 132 -1.54 9.25 5.94
N PHE A 133 -2.75 8.73 5.82
CA PHE A 133 -3.42 8.46 4.53
C PHE A 133 -4.16 9.68 3.98
N ALA A 134 -4.07 9.91 2.67
CA ALA A 134 -4.86 10.94 2.01
C ALA A 134 -6.34 10.56 1.92
N ASP A 135 -7.23 11.56 2.02
CA ASP A 135 -8.69 11.39 1.89
C ASP A 135 -9.13 10.97 0.48
N VAL A 136 -8.32 11.31 -0.52
CA VAL A 136 -8.55 10.97 -1.92
C VAL A 136 -7.41 10.11 -2.40
N GLY A 137 -7.71 8.83 -2.68
CA GLY A 137 -6.68 7.87 -3.05
C GLY A 137 -5.87 7.40 -1.83
N ILE A 138 -6.50 6.56 -1.02
CA ILE A 138 -5.94 5.98 0.22
C ILE A 138 -4.60 5.25 0.04
N ASN A 139 -4.24 4.90 -1.19
CA ASN A 139 -2.95 4.31 -1.52
C ASN A 139 -1.79 5.30 -1.37
N ARG A 140 -2.05 6.52 -0.88
CA ARG A 140 -1.11 7.65 -0.84
C ARG A 140 -1.01 8.29 0.52
N PRO A 141 0.15 8.88 0.83
CA PRO A 141 0.33 9.65 2.04
C PRO A 141 -0.42 10.99 1.98
N LEU A 142 -0.87 11.43 3.14
CA LEU A 142 -1.29 12.80 3.39
C LEU A 142 -0.04 13.63 3.69
N LEU A 143 0.34 14.50 2.76
CA LEU A 143 1.48 15.39 2.93
C LEU A 143 1.08 16.62 3.75
N LYS A 144 1.95 17.03 4.66
CA LYS A 144 1.82 18.29 5.39
C LYS A 144 2.37 19.43 4.54
N PRO A 145 1.74 20.62 4.56
CA PRO A 145 2.34 21.80 3.97
C PRO A 145 3.59 22.19 4.77
N LEU A 146 4.73 22.23 4.11
CA LEU A 146 6.02 22.62 4.68
C LEU A 146 6.67 23.70 3.81
N PRO A 147 7.60 24.49 4.36
CA PRO A 147 8.40 25.42 3.56
C PRO A 147 9.11 24.71 2.40
N ASP A 148 9.34 25.43 1.31
CA ASP A 148 9.79 24.93 -0.01
C ASP A 148 11.01 24.00 -0.02
N ASN A 149 11.81 23.98 1.03
CA ASN A 149 13.04 23.18 1.09
C ASN A 149 12.91 21.86 1.89
N ASP A 150 11.74 21.55 2.41
CA ASP A 150 11.54 20.36 3.26
C ASP A 150 10.39 19.46 2.76
N ALA A 151 10.22 19.38 1.45
CA ALA A 151 9.21 18.52 0.83
C ALA A 151 9.46 17.04 1.16
N ALA A 152 8.37 16.26 1.25
CA ALA A 152 8.46 14.83 1.45
C ALA A 152 9.23 14.15 0.29
N ARG A 153 10.13 13.22 0.64
CA ARG A 153 11.05 12.56 -0.28
C ARG A 153 10.68 11.11 -0.45
N PHE A 154 10.42 10.71 -1.68
CA PHE A 154 10.01 9.34 -2.00
C PHE A 154 10.95 8.70 -3.01
N LEU A 155 10.99 7.36 -2.97
CA LEU A 155 11.64 6.53 -3.97
C LEU A 155 10.62 5.91 -4.90
N ASN A 156 11.03 5.61 -6.13
CA ASN A 156 10.28 4.71 -7.00
C ASN A 156 10.58 3.23 -6.64
N GLY A 157 9.88 2.29 -7.29
CA GLY A 157 10.05 0.85 -7.04
C GLY A 157 11.44 0.27 -7.36
N ARG A 158 12.36 1.09 -7.93
CA ARG A 158 13.77 0.75 -8.14
C ARG A 158 14.67 1.30 -7.05
N GLY A 159 14.14 2.11 -6.15
CA GLY A 159 14.91 2.80 -5.14
C GLY A 159 15.64 4.06 -5.68
N GLU A 160 15.13 4.67 -6.74
CA GLU A 160 15.59 5.96 -7.26
C GLU A 160 14.71 7.07 -6.70
N ALA A 161 15.31 8.23 -6.39
CA ALA A 161 14.58 9.36 -5.86
C ALA A 161 13.58 9.93 -6.89
N LEU A 162 12.36 10.18 -6.46
CA LEU A 162 11.37 10.92 -7.25
C LEU A 162 11.68 12.42 -7.21
N SER A 163 11.33 13.14 -8.29
CA SER A 163 11.44 14.60 -8.29
C SER A 163 10.49 15.20 -7.25
N SER A 164 10.87 16.36 -6.69
CA SER A 164 10.05 17.12 -5.74
C SER A 164 8.70 17.54 -6.34
N ASP A 165 8.61 17.63 -7.66
CA ASP A 165 7.42 18.04 -8.41
C ASP A 165 6.48 16.84 -8.71
N TYR A 166 6.80 15.65 -8.20
CA TYR A 166 5.97 14.46 -8.44
C TYR A 166 4.58 14.67 -7.85
N PRO A 167 3.55 14.91 -8.70
CA PRO A 167 2.21 15.06 -8.19
C PRO A 167 1.73 13.69 -7.69
N PRO A 168 1.11 13.60 -6.54
CA PRO A 168 0.49 12.38 -6.06
C PRO A 168 -0.77 12.07 -6.87
N THR A 169 -0.65 11.82 -8.19
CA THR A 169 -1.75 11.45 -9.06
C THR A 169 -2.14 9.99 -8.86
N ARG A 170 -3.36 9.62 -9.23
CA ARG A 170 -3.93 8.28 -9.03
C ARG A 170 -3.25 7.18 -9.81
N ARG A 171 -2.60 7.55 -10.90
CA ARG A 171 -1.94 6.64 -11.82
C ARG A 171 -0.53 7.08 -12.02
N TRP A 172 0.28 6.11 -12.26
CA TRP A 172 1.59 6.34 -12.81
C TRP A 172 1.40 6.95 -14.20
N LEU A 173 1.94 8.13 -14.42
CA LEU A 173 1.91 8.75 -15.73
C LEU A 173 2.99 8.11 -16.61
N ASP A 174 2.58 7.65 -17.80
CA ASP A 174 3.50 7.12 -18.81
C ASP A 174 4.69 8.06 -19.04
N GLY A 175 5.86 7.55 -18.87
CA GLY A 175 7.05 8.04 -19.54
C GLY A 175 8.19 8.54 -18.67
N GLU A 176 7.98 8.91 -17.42
CA GLU A 176 9.07 9.65 -16.78
C GLU A 176 9.90 8.86 -15.77
N ASP A 177 9.37 7.92 -14.97
CA ASP A 177 10.19 7.38 -13.88
C ASP A 177 10.02 5.90 -13.52
N PHE A 178 9.12 5.16 -14.17
CA PHE A 178 9.15 3.71 -14.07
C PHE A 178 9.93 3.13 -15.24
N PRO A 179 11.15 2.81 -15.02
CA PRO A 179 11.82 2.02 -15.98
C PRO A 179 11.07 0.70 -16.08
N ARG A 180 10.46 0.46 -17.23
CA ARG A 180 9.97 -0.86 -17.59
C ARG A 180 11.07 -1.84 -17.26
N SER A 181 10.94 -2.55 -16.14
CA SER A 181 11.95 -3.51 -15.73
C SER A 181 12.17 -4.47 -16.89
N ARG A 182 13.39 -4.48 -17.43
CA ARG A 182 13.80 -5.42 -18.49
C ARG A 182 13.69 -6.84 -18.01
#